data_1f9acb3e7f720bd69fa7f12bb6dfa610
#
_entry.id   1f9acb3e7f720bd69fa7f12bb6dfa610
#
_cell.length_a   1.000
_cell.length_b   1.000
_cell.length_c   1.000
_cell.angle_alpha   90.00
_cell.angle_beta   90.00
_cell.angle_gamma   90.00
#
_symmetry.space_group_name_H-M   'P 1'
#
loop_
_entity.id
_entity.type
_entity.pdbx_description
1 polymer ?
#
loop_
_entity_poly.entity_id
_entity_poly.type
_entity_poly.pdbx_seq_one_letter_code
_entity_poly.pdbx_strand_id
1 'polypeptide(L)'
;LRVRQDHARRSNPAHPPSTQFLDLLLRIRSPRGRPSVSMDEAEERRLLVQGDGDHEPLLLPSQDASVYTGDGSVDIKGRPAARRTTGNWRACFFILGTECCERLAYYGIANNLVTYLKIKLHQGNLEAARNVTTWQGTCYLTALIGAILADSYWGKYWTIAVFSSVYFIGLAVLTLSASLPALQPPSCFGSVCPESSLLQNGTFFLGLYMIALGTGGIKPCVSSFGADQFDDSDPTERVKQGSFFNWFYFCINIGALVAGTVIVWIQDNSAFRKWRIKLPLDASLLYEVDGQSSAIKGSRKLEHTSELEFLDKAAIISSTDAKSDFSANPWRLCTVTQVEELKILVRMFPVWATTIIFSGVFAQNSVFVEQGMVLDKRVGSFDVPPASLLTFDVISVMIWIPIYDRVLIPIARKFTGREKGFSELQRMGIGLVLSIVTMVSAALVELKRLEVARTEGLIHENVAVPMSILWQIPQYCFAGAAEVFTAIGQVEFFYGQAPDAMRSLCAALALVTVTLGSYLSSIILTLVSYLTTQGGDAGWIPDNLNEGHLDRFFWLMAGISFVNLLVYIGCAMRYKYKNV
;
A
#
# COMPACT_ATOMS: atom_id res chain seq x y z
N LEU A 1 23.01 -4.68 2.95
CA LEU A 1 22.29 -5.33 4.05
C LEU A 1 23.15 -5.30 5.30
N ARG A 2 22.52 -5.04 6.43
CA ARG A 2 23.12 -5.20 7.77
C ARG A 2 22.74 -6.57 8.31
N VAL A 3 23.70 -7.24 8.93
CA VAL A 3 23.49 -8.51 9.61
C VAL A 3 23.95 -8.32 11.05
N ARG A 4 23.08 -8.59 12.02
CA ARG A 4 23.43 -8.55 13.44
C ARG A 4 24.24 -9.81 13.75
N GLN A 5 25.42 -9.65 14.36
CA GLN A 5 26.16 -10.79 14.88
C GLN A 5 25.48 -11.24 16.18
N ASP A 6 24.78 -12.36 16.13
CA ASP A 6 24.29 -13.00 17.35
C ASP A 6 25.48 -13.43 18.21
N HIS A 7 25.49 -13.04 19.48
CA HIS A 7 26.53 -13.34 20.45
C HIS A 7 26.81 -14.85 20.71
N ALA A 8 26.15 -15.75 19.99
CA ALA A 8 26.28 -17.20 20.13
C ALA A 8 27.63 -17.79 19.66
N ARG A 9 28.52 -17.02 19.00
CA ARG A 9 29.82 -17.56 18.51
C ARG A 9 31.03 -17.29 19.38
N ARG A 10 30.88 -16.79 20.61
CA ARG A 10 31.99 -16.59 21.57
C ARG A 10 31.80 -17.23 22.92
N SER A 11 31.17 -18.38 23.01
CA SER A 11 31.28 -19.24 24.22
C SER A 11 31.85 -20.58 23.83
N ASN A 12 32.93 -20.98 24.56
CA ASN A 12 33.67 -22.23 24.48
C ASN A 12 32.78 -23.48 24.27
N PRO A 13 33.24 -24.50 23.51
CA PRO A 13 32.46 -25.70 23.24
C PRO A 13 32.51 -26.67 24.42
N ALA A 14 31.72 -26.42 25.45
CA ALA A 14 31.61 -27.38 26.59
C ALA A 14 30.30 -27.22 27.37
N HIS A 15 29.12 -27.17 26.72
CA HIS A 15 27.84 -27.56 27.35
C HIS A 15 26.73 -27.63 26.26
N PRO A 16 25.89 -28.69 26.26
CA PRO A 16 24.81 -28.84 25.31
C PRO A 16 23.65 -27.86 25.63
N PRO A 17 22.96 -27.28 24.59
CA PRO A 17 21.99 -26.21 24.76
C PRO A 17 20.60 -26.59 25.31
N SER A 18 20.44 -27.80 25.88
CA SER A 18 19.13 -28.34 26.29
C SER A 18 18.65 -27.90 27.69
N THR A 19 19.49 -27.23 28.50
CA THR A 19 19.13 -26.87 29.89
C THR A 19 18.60 -25.44 30.06
N GLN A 20 18.90 -24.50 29.16
CA GLN A 20 18.48 -23.10 29.32
C GLN A 20 16.98 -22.89 29.04
N PHE A 21 16.37 -23.67 28.16
CA PHE A 21 14.94 -23.55 27.86
C PHE A 21 14.04 -24.11 28.96
N LEU A 22 14.50 -25.15 29.65
CA LEU A 22 13.79 -25.70 30.81
C LEU A 22 13.87 -24.80 32.06
N ASP A 23 14.99 -24.11 32.26
CA ASP A 23 15.17 -23.16 33.36
C ASP A 23 14.33 -21.89 33.19
N LEU A 24 14.08 -21.46 31.95
CA LEU A 24 13.21 -20.32 31.66
C LEU A 24 11.73 -20.63 31.96
N LEU A 25 11.27 -21.85 31.68
CA LEU A 25 9.90 -22.31 31.97
C LEU A 25 9.64 -22.53 33.46
N LEU A 26 10.66 -22.87 34.23
CA LEU A 26 10.54 -23.08 35.69
C LEU A 26 10.55 -21.78 36.51
N ARG A 27 11.06 -20.66 35.93
CA ARG A 27 11.07 -19.33 36.58
C ARG A 27 9.74 -18.57 36.48
N ILE A 28 8.78 -19.01 35.65
CA ILE A 28 7.48 -18.35 35.49
C ILE A 28 6.48 -18.68 36.62
N ARG A 29 6.82 -19.53 37.58
CA ARG A 29 5.88 -20.02 38.59
C ARG A 29 6.21 -19.60 40.04
N SER A 30 6.47 -18.31 40.29
CA SER A 30 6.32 -17.78 41.68
C SER A 30 6.26 -16.24 41.69
N PRO A 31 5.21 -15.64 42.23
CA PRO A 31 5.17 -14.22 42.50
C PRO A 31 5.51 -13.95 43.97
N ARG A 32 6.73 -13.49 44.27
CA ARG A 32 7.00 -12.86 45.58
C ARG A 32 8.23 -11.93 45.55
N GLY A 33 7.98 -10.68 45.95
CA GLY A 33 8.91 -9.86 46.73
C GLY A 33 10.02 -9.15 45.94
N ARG A 34 9.88 -7.85 45.72
CA ARG A 34 10.98 -6.94 45.48
C ARG A 34 11.78 -6.80 46.80
N PRO A 35 13.09 -6.93 46.80
CA PRO A 35 13.94 -6.28 47.81
C PRO A 35 14.46 -4.95 47.21
N SER A 36 14.37 -3.89 48.01
CA SER A 36 15.06 -2.62 47.82
C SER A 36 16.56 -2.81 47.95
N VAL A 37 17.32 -2.51 46.91
CA VAL A 37 18.79 -2.48 46.94
C VAL A 37 19.21 -1.15 47.59
N SER A 38 19.97 -1.21 48.66
CA SER A 38 20.58 -0.08 49.35
C SER A 38 21.74 0.50 48.53
N MET A 39 21.97 1.82 48.69
CA MET A 39 22.95 2.62 47.94
C MET A 39 24.43 2.20 48.17
N ASP A 40 24.73 1.30 49.12
CA ASP A 40 26.10 0.91 49.47
C ASP A 40 26.71 -0.17 48.55
N GLU A 41 25.89 -0.96 47.86
CA GLU A 41 26.39 -1.99 46.91
C GLU A 41 26.88 -1.43 45.57
N ALA A 42 26.53 -0.20 45.24
CA ALA A 42 26.96 0.44 43.98
C ALA A 42 28.39 1.02 44.09
N GLU A 43 28.84 1.31 45.30
CA GLU A 43 30.18 1.87 45.57
C GLU A 43 31.25 0.78 45.70
N GLU A 44 30.90 -0.40 46.25
CA GLU A 44 31.79 -1.56 46.37
C GLU A 44 32.13 -2.18 45.00
N ARG A 45 31.26 -2.09 44.01
CA ARG A 45 31.55 -2.51 42.63
C ARG A 45 32.49 -1.58 41.85
N ARG A 46 32.67 -0.33 42.30
CA ARG A 46 33.63 0.60 41.67
C ARG A 46 35.07 0.37 42.11
N LEU A 47 35.28 -0.26 43.26
CA LEU A 47 36.62 -0.49 43.83
C LEU A 47 37.25 -1.82 43.42
N LEU A 48 36.49 -2.75 42.82
CA LEU A 48 37.01 -4.05 42.37
C LEU A 48 37.48 -4.10 40.90
N VAL A 49 37.47 -2.97 40.18
CA VAL A 49 37.92 -2.86 38.77
C VAL A 49 39.29 -2.15 38.67
N GLN A 50 39.96 -1.89 39.78
CA GLN A 50 41.31 -1.31 39.76
C GLN A 50 42.35 -2.32 40.27
N GLY A 51 42.82 -3.19 39.39
CA GLY A 51 43.93 -4.11 39.66
C GLY A 51 44.26 -5.00 38.49
N ASP A 52 45.37 -4.71 37.90
CA ASP A 52 46.30 -5.52 37.10
C ASP A 52 46.05 -5.74 35.59
N GLY A 53 47.07 -5.33 34.85
CA GLY A 53 47.56 -6.03 33.67
C GLY A 53 47.41 -5.31 32.33
N ASP A 54 48.45 -4.61 31.93
CA ASP A 54 48.80 -4.14 30.59
C ASP A 54 48.21 -4.98 29.42
N HIS A 55 47.04 -4.59 28.93
CA HIS A 55 46.67 -4.75 27.55
C HIS A 55 45.94 -3.46 27.12
N GLU A 56 46.68 -2.61 26.43
CA GLU A 56 46.19 -1.41 25.76
C GLU A 56 44.96 -1.77 24.90
N PRO A 57 43.75 -1.25 25.18
CA PRO A 57 42.67 -1.36 24.21
C PRO A 57 43.10 -0.51 23.03
N LEU A 58 43.17 -1.10 21.85
CA LEU A 58 43.25 -0.39 20.56
C LEU A 58 42.10 0.64 20.50
N LEU A 59 42.38 1.84 21.01
CA LEU A 59 41.55 3.03 20.80
C LEU A 59 41.59 3.34 19.32
N LEU A 60 40.60 2.86 18.59
CA LEU A 60 40.30 3.38 17.26
C LEU A 60 40.09 4.90 17.37
N PRO A 61 40.67 5.70 16.45
CA PRO A 61 40.58 7.15 16.53
C PRO A 61 39.11 7.60 16.52
N SER A 62 38.77 8.54 17.37
CA SER A 62 37.42 9.07 17.61
C SER A 62 36.71 9.72 16.39
N GLN A 63 37.34 9.74 15.23
CA GLN A 63 36.74 10.18 13.97
C GLN A 63 35.99 9.08 13.20
N ASP A 64 36.25 7.79 13.45
CA ASP A 64 35.59 6.68 12.73
C ASP A 64 34.25 6.24 13.34
N ALA A 65 33.94 6.62 14.56
CA ALA A 65 32.69 6.28 15.24
C ALA A 65 31.42 6.85 14.56
N SER A 66 31.56 7.92 13.77
CA SER A 66 30.45 8.52 13.01
C SER A 66 30.15 7.81 11.67
N VAL A 67 31.09 6.99 11.20
CA VAL A 67 31.00 6.32 9.87
C VAL A 67 30.30 4.96 9.99
N TYR A 68 30.49 4.24 11.10
CA TYR A 68 29.95 2.91 11.33
C TYR A 68 28.75 2.92 12.28
N THR A 69 27.95 1.83 12.25
CA THR A 69 26.84 1.66 13.18
C THR A 69 27.35 1.40 14.60
N GLY A 70 26.65 1.94 15.61
CA GLY A 70 27.01 1.78 17.01
C GLY A 70 26.55 0.46 17.65
N ASP A 71 25.68 -0.29 16.95
CA ASP A 71 25.10 -1.55 17.42
C ASP A 71 25.95 -2.80 17.13
N GLY A 72 27.14 -2.63 16.52
CA GLY A 72 28.03 -3.73 16.15
C GLY A 72 27.57 -4.56 14.94
N SER A 73 26.61 -4.06 14.14
CA SER A 73 26.17 -4.70 12.91
C SER A 73 27.32 -4.84 11.92
N VAL A 74 27.25 -5.88 11.08
CA VAL A 74 28.21 -6.12 10.00
C VAL A 74 27.53 -6.16 8.64
N ASP A 75 28.31 -5.92 7.58
CA ASP A 75 27.83 -6.12 6.20
C ASP A 75 27.78 -7.64 5.87
N ILE A 76 27.27 -7.97 4.68
CA ILE A 76 27.16 -9.36 4.22
C ILE A 76 28.54 -10.06 4.08
N LYS A 77 29.63 -9.29 4.05
CA LYS A 77 31.01 -9.78 4.00
C LYS A 77 31.67 -9.86 5.38
N GLY A 78 30.92 -9.58 6.46
CA GLY A 78 31.42 -9.61 7.83
C GLY A 78 32.23 -8.39 8.27
N ARG A 79 32.24 -7.28 7.49
CA ARG A 79 32.91 -6.03 7.84
C ARG A 79 31.97 -5.11 8.61
N PRO A 80 32.47 -4.21 9.47
CA PRO A 80 31.62 -3.24 10.18
C PRO A 80 30.66 -2.51 9.23
N ALA A 81 29.39 -2.41 9.61
CA ALA A 81 28.36 -1.81 8.77
C ALA A 81 28.50 -0.28 8.72
N ALA A 82 28.66 0.29 7.55
CA ALA A 82 28.76 1.73 7.36
C ALA A 82 27.37 2.36 7.29
N ARG A 83 27.08 3.37 8.12
CA ARG A 83 25.77 4.04 8.22
C ARG A 83 25.22 4.55 6.89
N ARG A 84 26.06 5.09 6.00
CA ARG A 84 25.62 5.68 4.74
C ARG A 84 25.39 4.68 3.60
N THR A 85 26.06 3.52 3.63
CA THR A 85 26.08 2.59 2.49
C THR A 85 25.39 1.26 2.76
N THR A 86 25.14 0.91 4.03
CA THR A 86 24.54 -0.36 4.42
C THR A 86 23.22 -0.14 5.18
N GLY A 87 22.26 -1.04 4.97
CA GLY A 87 21.00 -1.06 5.70
C GLY A 87 20.05 0.09 5.39
N ASN A 88 19.30 0.52 6.41
CA ASN A 88 18.32 1.61 6.38
C ASN A 88 17.26 1.39 5.28
N TRP A 89 16.51 2.43 4.89
CA TRP A 89 15.45 2.35 3.88
C TRP A 89 15.89 1.77 2.53
N ARG A 90 17.18 1.87 2.16
CA ARG A 90 17.71 1.28 0.92
C ARG A 90 17.57 -0.25 0.90
N ALA A 91 17.79 -0.90 2.04
CA ALA A 91 17.61 -2.34 2.17
C ALA A 91 16.13 -2.69 2.39
N CYS A 92 15.42 -1.90 3.21
CA CYS A 92 14.03 -2.13 3.55
C CYS A 92 13.10 -2.10 2.34
N PHE A 93 13.36 -1.26 1.32
CA PHE A 93 12.57 -1.23 0.10
C PHE A 93 12.50 -2.62 -0.60
N PHE A 94 13.64 -3.30 -0.71
CA PHE A 94 13.67 -4.64 -1.30
C PHE A 94 13.00 -5.68 -0.39
N ILE A 95 13.16 -5.55 0.93
CA ILE A 95 12.53 -6.44 1.91
C ILE A 95 11.00 -6.29 1.85
N LEU A 96 10.49 -5.06 1.80
CA LEU A 96 9.06 -4.78 1.66
C LEU A 96 8.50 -5.28 0.33
N GLY A 97 9.24 -5.12 -0.77
CA GLY A 97 8.86 -5.65 -2.08
C GLY A 97 8.77 -7.19 -2.08
N THR A 98 9.74 -7.86 -1.48
CA THR A 98 9.74 -9.32 -1.34
C THR A 98 8.57 -9.80 -0.49
N GLU A 99 8.28 -9.13 0.62
CA GLU A 99 7.12 -9.44 1.47
C GLU A 99 5.80 -9.27 0.73
N CYS A 100 5.64 -8.17 -0.01
CA CYS A 100 4.44 -7.92 -0.81
C CYS A 100 4.21 -9.05 -1.83
N CYS A 101 5.26 -9.48 -2.56
CA CYS A 101 5.18 -10.57 -3.53
C CYS A 101 4.87 -11.91 -2.85
N GLU A 102 5.47 -12.19 -1.69
CA GLU A 102 5.19 -13.42 -0.93
C GLU A 102 3.74 -13.44 -0.44
N ARG A 103 3.24 -12.31 0.12
CA ARG A 103 1.84 -12.20 0.54
C ARG A 103 0.87 -12.38 -0.62
N LEU A 104 1.18 -11.76 -1.77
CA LEU A 104 0.40 -11.94 -2.99
C LEU A 104 0.28 -13.43 -3.38
N ALA A 105 1.38 -14.15 -3.37
CA ALA A 105 1.40 -15.58 -3.70
C ALA A 105 0.66 -16.42 -2.64
N TYR A 106 0.93 -16.17 -1.35
CA TYR A 106 0.31 -16.89 -0.25
C TYR A 106 -1.22 -16.73 -0.23
N TYR A 107 -1.72 -15.49 -0.27
CA TYR A 107 -3.16 -15.23 -0.27
C TYR A 107 -3.82 -15.62 -1.59
N GLY A 108 -3.09 -15.53 -2.71
CA GLY A 108 -3.57 -16.03 -3.99
C GLY A 108 -3.86 -17.54 -3.96
N ILE A 109 -2.99 -18.33 -3.32
CA ILE A 109 -3.22 -19.75 -3.10
C ILE A 109 -4.33 -19.96 -2.07
N ALA A 110 -4.23 -19.34 -0.88
CA ALA A 110 -5.15 -19.57 0.23
C ALA A 110 -6.62 -19.31 -0.13
N ASN A 111 -6.90 -18.21 -0.85
CA ASN A 111 -8.25 -17.83 -1.24
C ASN A 111 -8.85 -18.76 -2.30
N ASN A 112 -8.02 -19.35 -3.14
CA ASN A 112 -8.46 -20.19 -4.26
C ASN A 112 -8.38 -21.69 -3.96
N LEU A 113 -7.73 -22.07 -2.88
CA LEU A 113 -7.41 -23.46 -2.57
C LEU A 113 -8.66 -24.33 -2.39
N VAL A 114 -9.68 -23.84 -1.65
CA VAL A 114 -10.94 -24.57 -1.47
C VAL A 114 -11.61 -24.86 -2.82
N THR A 115 -11.69 -23.85 -3.67
CA THR A 115 -12.29 -23.96 -5.00
C THR A 115 -11.52 -24.95 -5.88
N TYR A 116 -10.18 -24.91 -5.84
CA TYR A 116 -9.34 -25.83 -6.59
C TYR A 116 -9.50 -27.29 -6.14
N LEU A 117 -9.49 -27.56 -4.82
CA LEU A 117 -9.66 -28.89 -4.25
C LEU A 117 -11.03 -29.48 -4.64
N LYS A 118 -12.09 -28.67 -4.63
CA LYS A 118 -13.44 -29.12 -5.00
C LYS A 118 -13.59 -29.35 -6.51
N ILE A 119 -13.18 -28.40 -7.34
CA ILE A 119 -13.47 -28.42 -8.78
C ILE A 119 -12.45 -29.26 -9.54
N LYS A 120 -11.19 -29.29 -9.10
CA LYS A 120 -10.10 -29.96 -9.83
C LYS A 120 -9.73 -31.32 -9.25
N LEU A 121 -9.68 -31.42 -7.92
CA LEU A 121 -9.35 -32.67 -7.25
C LEU A 121 -10.60 -33.47 -6.80
N HIS A 122 -11.80 -32.92 -7.07
CA HIS A 122 -13.10 -33.54 -6.78
C HIS A 122 -13.31 -33.91 -5.31
N GLN A 123 -12.66 -33.18 -4.38
CA GLN A 123 -12.81 -33.41 -2.95
C GLN A 123 -14.18 -32.91 -2.44
N GLY A 124 -14.71 -33.60 -1.45
CA GLY A 124 -15.93 -33.19 -0.75
C GLY A 124 -15.75 -31.87 0.02
N ASN A 125 -16.85 -31.19 0.31
CA ASN A 125 -16.83 -29.87 0.99
C ASN A 125 -16.08 -29.89 2.32
N LEU A 126 -16.34 -30.90 3.16
CA LEU A 126 -15.71 -31.06 4.47
C LEU A 126 -14.21 -31.36 4.35
N GLU A 127 -13.85 -32.22 3.40
CA GLU A 127 -12.47 -32.62 3.17
C GLU A 127 -11.64 -31.44 2.63
N ALA A 128 -12.13 -30.71 1.65
CA ALA A 128 -11.48 -29.53 1.11
C ALA A 128 -11.27 -28.45 2.18
N ALA A 129 -12.31 -28.15 2.99
CA ALA A 129 -12.20 -27.18 4.09
C ALA A 129 -11.17 -27.62 5.13
N ARG A 130 -11.18 -28.90 5.53
CA ARG A 130 -10.21 -29.46 6.47
C ARG A 130 -8.77 -29.39 5.94
N ASN A 131 -8.55 -29.75 4.68
CA ASN A 131 -7.22 -29.71 4.05
C ASN A 131 -6.66 -28.28 4.00
N VAL A 132 -7.49 -27.29 3.67
CA VAL A 132 -7.10 -25.86 3.67
C VAL A 132 -6.74 -25.39 5.08
N THR A 133 -7.58 -25.68 6.07
CA THR A 133 -7.34 -25.29 7.46
C THR A 133 -6.07 -25.96 8.01
N THR A 134 -5.85 -27.25 7.71
CA THR A 134 -4.65 -27.99 8.11
C THR A 134 -3.40 -27.41 7.48
N TRP A 135 -3.45 -27.08 6.18
CA TRP A 135 -2.33 -26.43 5.49
C TRP A 135 -2.01 -25.05 6.09
N GLN A 136 -3.03 -24.22 6.32
CA GLN A 136 -2.83 -22.92 6.98
C GLN A 136 -2.21 -23.08 8.36
N GLY A 137 -2.71 -24.01 9.18
CA GLY A 137 -2.13 -24.32 10.48
C GLY A 137 -0.67 -24.77 10.40
N THR A 138 -0.34 -25.58 9.39
CA THR A 138 1.04 -26.02 9.13
C THR A 138 1.96 -24.84 8.80
N CYS A 139 1.49 -23.84 8.01
CA CYS A 139 2.26 -22.63 7.70
C CYS A 139 2.65 -21.83 8.96
N TYR A 140 1.81 -21.84 9.99
CA TYR A 140 2.11 -21.18 11.26
C TYR A 140 2.98 -22.07 12.18
N LEU A 141 2.77 -23.39 12.16
CA LEU A 141 3.58 -24.32 12.95
C LEU A 141 5.04 -24.34 12.47
N THR A 142 5.26 -24.36 11.17
CA THR A 142 6.61 -24.35 10.58
C THR A 142 7.36 -23.04 10.86
N ALA A 143 6.67 -21.96 11.23
CA ALA A 143 7.30 -20.71 11.66
C ALA A 143 8.15 -20.86 12.94
N LEU A 144 7.79 -21.79 13.83
CA LEU A 144 8.63 -22.12 14.99
C LEU A 144 9.97 -22.74 14.57
N ILE A 145 9.95 -23.62 13.58
CA ILE A 145 11.16 -24.26 13.05
C ILE A 145 12.06 -23.19 12.41
N GLY A 146 11.47 -22.31 11.60
CA GLY A 146 12.21 -21.22 10.96
C GLY A 146 12.84 -20.26 11.97
N ALA A 147 12.11 -19.88 13.02
CA ALA A 147 12.63 -19.02 14.09
C ALA A 147 13.80 -19.66 14.83
N ILE A 148 13.69 -20.95 15.22
CA ILE A 148 14.77 -21.68 15.91
C ILE A 148 16.03 -21.77 15.02
N LEU A 149 15.86 -22.07 13.72
CA LEU A 149 16.99 -22.14 12.79
C LEU A 149 17.64 -20.79 12.57
N ALA A 150 16.86 -19.71 12.51
CA ALA A 150 17.35 -18.36 12.34
C ALA A 150 18.13 -17.87 13.56
N ASP A 151 17.60 -18.08 14.75
CA ASP A 151 18.19 -17.53 15.97
C ASP A 151 19.34 -18.40 16.51
N SER A 152 19.32 -19.74 16.27
CA SER A 152 20.29 -20.65 16.86
C SER A 152 21.41 -21.10 15.92
N TYR A 153 21.18 -21.15 14.59
CA TYR A 153 22.10 -21.84 13.68
C TYR A 153 22.54 -21.02 12.47
N TRP A 154 21.63 -20.49 11.67
CA TRP A 154 21.94 -19.95 10.34
C TRP A 154 21.95 -18.43 10.27
N GLY A 155 21.34 -17.76 11.25
CA GLY A 155 21.04 -16.34 11.18
C GLY A 155 19.88 -16.02 10.20
N LYS A 156 19.25 -14.88 10.39
CA LYS A 156 18.02 -14.49 9.68
C LYS A 156 18.17 -14.47 8.15
N TYR A 157 19.28 -13.94 7.64
CA TYR A 157 19.53 -13.83 6.20
C TYR A 157 19.52 -15.19 5.48
N TRP A 158 20.33 -16.14 5.98
CA TRP A 158 20.44 -17.46 5.37
C TRP A 158 19.17 -18.27 5.51
N THR A 159 18.48 -18.14 6.63
CA THR A 159 17.18 -18.78 6.83
C THR A 159 16.17 -18.29 5.80
N ILE A 160 16.04 -16.96 5.61
CA ILE A 160 15.17 -16.41 4.58
C ILE A 160 15.56 -16.94 3.19
N ALA A 161 16.84 -16.93 2.82
CA ALA A 161 17.30 -17.36 1.50
C ALA A 161 16.98 -18.83 1.21
N VAL A 162 17.27 -19.74 2.16
CA VAL A 162 17.03 -21.18 1.98
C VAL A 162 15.52 -21.46 1.92
N PHE A 163 14.74 -20.90 2.86
CA PHE A 163 13.30 -21.16 2.90
C PHE A 163 12.55 -20.49 1.73
N SER A 164 13.02 -19.36 1.22
CA SER A 164 12.50 -18.78 -0.04
C SER A 164 12.78 -19.69 -1.24
N SER A 165 13.92 -20.36 -1.27
CA SER A 165 14.23 -21.35 -2.32
C SER A 165 13.29 -22.56 -2.25
N VAL A 166 13.03 -23.07 -1.04
CA VAL A 166 12.05 -24.16 -0.82
C VAL A 166 10.64 -23.72 -1.23
N TYR A 167 10.26 -22.49 -0.89
CA TYR A 167 8.98 -21.88 -1.28
C TYR A 167 8.83 -21.83 -2.80
N PHE A 168 9.87 -21.35 -3.50
CA PHE A 168 9.89 -21.26 -4.95
C PHE A 168 9.76 -22.65 -5.62
N ILE A 169 10.49 -23.66 -5.13
CA ILE A 169 10.38 -25.03 -5.62
C ILE A 169 8.95 -25.57 -5.38
N GLY A 170 8.37 -25.30 -4.21
CA GLY A 170 6.99 -25.64 -3.91
C GLY A 170 5.99 -25.03 -4.88
N LEU A 171 6.15 -23.74 -5.22
CA LEU A 171 5.34 -23.07 -6.24
C LEU A 171 5.51 -23.73 -7.63
N ALA A 172 6.74 -24.08 -8.01
CA ALA A 172 7.01 -24.75 -9.27
C ALA A 172 6.33 -26.14 -9.34
N VAL A 173 6.43 -26.94 -8.28
CA VAL A 173 5.76 -28.25 -8.18
C VAL A 173 4.24 -28.10 -8.25
N LEU A 174 3.68 -27.13 -7.52
CA LEU A 174 2.24 -26.86 -7.53
C LEU A 174 1.77 -26.41 -8.93
N THR A 175 2.55 -25.56 -9.60
CA THR A 175 2.26 -25.10 -10.96
C THR A 175 2.31 -26.26 -11.97
N LEU A 176 3.30 -27.15 -11.87
CA LEU A 176 3.41 -28.35 -12.69
C LEU A 176 2.23 -29.28 -12.46
N SER A 177 1.85 -29.53 -11.21
CA SER A 177 0.66 -30.31 -10.84
C SER A 177 -0.62 -29.74 -11.48
N ALA A 178 -0.74 -28.43 -11.53
CA ALA A 178 -1.90 -27.76 -12.12
C ALA A 178 -1.86 -27.64 -13.65
N SER A 179 -0.69 -27.78 -14.28
CA SER A 179 -0.50 -27.54 -15.72
C SER A 179 -0.38 -28.80 -16.55
N LEU A 180 0.20 -29.87 -16.00
CA LEU A 180 0.43 -31.10 -16.73
C LEU A 180 -0.84 -31.99 -16.78
N PRO A 181 -1.34 -32.38 -17.98
CA PRO A 181 -2.55 -33.21 -18.10
C PRO A 181 -2.45 -34.55 -17.37
N ALA A 182 -1.24 -35.13 -17.28
CA ALA A 182 -1.00 -36.38 -16.56
C ALA A 182 -1.18 -36.26 -15.04
N LEU A 183 -0.99 -35.05 -14.49
CA LEU A 183 -1.13 -34.77 -13.06
C LEU A 183 -2.49 -34.16 -12.71
N GLN A 184 -3.38 -34.00 -13.67
CA GLN A 184 -4.75 -33.55 -13.45
C GLN A 184 -5.72 -34.72 -13.50
N PRO A 185 -6.69 -34.80 -12.58
CA PRO A 185 -7.76 -35.78 -12.70
C PRO A 185 -8.56 -35.54 -13.98
N PRO A 186 -9.09 -36.60 -14.60
CA PRO A 186 -9.94 -36.47 -15.77
C PRO A 186 -11.22 -35.69 -15.43
N SER A 187 -11.76 -35.00 -16.43
CA SER A 187 -13.02 -34.25 -16.27
C SER A 187 -14.19 -35.18 -15.93
N CYS A 188 -15.12 -34.68 -15.09
CA CYS A 188 -16.34 -35.43 -14.76
C CYS A 188 -17.17 -35.76 -16.00
N PHE A 189 -17.72 -36.99 -16.05
CA PHE A 189 -18.69 -37.40 -17.03
C PHE A 189 -20.07 -37.45 -16.37
N GLY A 190 -20.91 -36.47 -16.66
CA GLY A 190 -22.23 -36.32 -16.00
C GLY A 190 -22.11 -36.06 -14.49
N SER A 191 -22.82 -36.86 -13.69
CA SER A 191 -22.81 -36.79 -12.23
C SER A 191 -21.67 -37.57 -11.56
N VAL A 192 -20.89 -38.32 -12.32
CA VAL A 192 -19.80 -39.14 -11.79
C VAL A 192 -18.46 -38.47 -12.07
N CYS A 193 -17.76 -38.08 -11.01
CA CYS A 193 -16.41 -37.57 -11.08
C CYS A 193 -15.44 -38.67 -10.66
N PRO A 194 -14.44 -39.01 -11.50
CA PRO A 194 -13.41 -39.98 -11.13
C PRO A 194 -12.55 -39.42 -9.99
N GLU A 195 -12.21 -40.27 -9.04
CA GLU A 195 -11.31 -39.90 -7.93
C GLU A 195 -9.90 -39.61 -8.47
N SER A 196 -9.24 -38.65 -7.84
CA SER A 196 -7.85 -38.30 -8.16
C SER A 196 -6.92 -39.46 -7.74
N SER A 197 -5.94 -39.79 -8.59
CA SER A 197 -4.95 -40.83 -8.30
C SER A 197 -4.02 -40.42 -7.15
N LEU A 198 -3.40 -41.42 -6.50
CA LEU A 198 -2.42 -41.18 -5.44
C LEU A 198 -1.25 -40.27 -5.90
N LEU A 199 -0.80 -40.43 -7.15
CA LEU A 199 0.26 -39.60 -7.73
C LEU A 199 -0.18 -38.13 -7.90
N GLN A 200 -1.40 -37.91 -8.37
CA GLN A 200 -1.97 -36.58 -8.59
C GLN A 200 -2.14 -35.84 -7.25
N ASN A 201 -2.76 -36.49 -6.27
CA ASN A 201 -2.88 -35.96 -4.92
C ASN A 201 -1.51 -35.74 -4.26
N GLY A 202 -0.62 -36.74 -4.34
CA GLY A 202 0.71 -36.69 -3.75
C GLY A 202 1.54 -35.52 -4.27
N THR A 203 1.57 -35.32 -5.60
CA THR A 203 2.33 -34.20 -6.20
C THR A 203 1.74 -32.83 -5.81
N PHE A 204 0.42 -32.72 -5.79
CA PHE A 204 -0.25 -31.48 -5.39
C PHE A 204 0.06 -31.12 -3.94
N PHE A 205 -0.18 -32.07 -3.01
CA PHE A 205 0.07 -31.83 -1.59
C PHE A 205 1.56 -31.68 -1.27
N LEU A 206 2.46 -32.36 -1.98
CA LEU A 206 3.90 -32.13 -1.85
C LEU A 206 4.25 -30.66 -2.13
N GLY A 207 3.80 -30.12 -3.27
CA GLY A 207 4.00 -28.70 -3.59
C GLY A 207 3.40 -27.78 -2.53
N LEU A 208 2.19 -28.07 -2.07
CA LEU A 208 1.47 -27.29 -1.08
C LEU A 208 2.19 -27.27 0.29
N TYR A 209 2.71 -28.40 0.77
CA TYR A 209 3.43 -28.49 2.03
C TYR A 209 4.87 -27.97 1.94
N MET A 210 5.51 -28.01 0.76
CA MET A 210 6.77 -27.30 0.51
C MET A 210 6.59 -25.78 0.64
N ILE A 211 5.47 -25.24 0.14
CA ILE A 211 5.12 -23.83 0.33
C ILE A 211 4.90 -23.54 1.82
N ALA A 212 4.21 -24.41 2.56
CA ALA A 212 4.03 -24.26 4.00
C ALA A 212 5.35 -24.26 4.76
N LEU A 213 6.28 -25.14 4.41
CA LEU A 213 7.62 -25.18 4.99
C LEU A 213 8.38 -23.89 4.67
N GLY A 214 8.41 -23.47 3.40
CA GLY A 214 9.05 -22.23 2.94
C GLY A 214 8.52 -20.98 3.66
N THR A 215 7.20 -20.86 3.80
CA THR A 215 6.54 -19.80 4.58
C THR A 215 7.04 -19.76 6.04
N GLY A 216 7.32 -20.94 6.62
CA GLY A 216 7.78 -21.05 7.99
C GLY A 216 9.09 -20.34 8.29
N GLY A 217 10.05 -20.34 7.36
CA GLY A 217 11.32 -19.60 7.54
C GLY A 217 11.22 -18.12 7.18
N ILE A 218 10.28 -17.76 6.30
CA ILE A 218 10.13 -16.38 5.82
C ILE A 218 9.38 -15.53 6.86
N LYS A 219 8.19 -15.96 7.29
CA LYS A 219 7.29 -15.18 8.16
C LYS A 219 7.96 -14.63 9.44
N PRO A 220 8.65 -15.41 10.28
CA PRO A 220 9.21 -14.88 11.53
C PRO A 220 10.47 -14.03 11.29
N CYS A 221 11.19 -14.29 10.19
CA CYS A 221 12.51 -13.69 9.97
C CYS A 221 12.48 -12.37 9.21
N VAL A 222 11.56 -12.18 8.24
CA VAL A 222 11.57 -11.01 7.35
C VAL A 222 11.29 -9.71 8.12
N SER A 223 10.30 -9.69 9.02
CA SER A 223 9.98 -8.50 9.81
C SER A 223 11.13 -8.11 10.75
N SER A 224 11.70 -9.08 11.45
CA SER A 224 12.84 -8.83 12.35
C SER A 224 14.12 -8.49 11.57
N PHE A 225 14.38 -9.13 10.43
CA PHE A 225 15.50 -8.80 9.57
C PHE A 225 15.39 -7.39 8.96
N GLY A 226 14.18 -6.95 8.62
CA GLY A 226 13.93 -5.59 8.18
C GLY A 226 14.14 -4.55 9.28
N ALA A 227 13.74 -4.86 10.51
CA ALA A 227 14.00 -4.01 11.67
C ALA A 227 15.50 -3.91 11.99
N ASP A 228 16.26 -4.99 11.82
CA ASP A 228 17.72 -5.02 12.01
C ASP A 228 18.50 -4.18 10.99
N GLN A 229 17.83 -3.62 9.96
CA GLN A 229 18.48 -2.71 9.02
C GLN A 229 18.68 -1.29 9.59
N PHE A 230 18.13 -1.01 10.77
CA PHE A 230 18.25 0.27 11.47
C PHE A 230 19.17 0.10 12.70
N ASP A 231 19.96 1.13 12.98
CA ASP A 231 20.85 1.16 14.14
C ASP A 231 20.06 1.53 15.41
N ASP A 232 19.85 0.57 16.32
CA ASP A 232 19.13 0.78 17.57
C ASP A 232 19.81 1.77 18.51
N SER A 233 21.11 2.02 18.34
CA SER A 233 21.89 2.97 19.14
C SER A 233 21.63 4.42 18.73
N ASP A 234 21.12 4.65 17.48
CA ASP A 234 20.79 5.97 16.97
C ASP A 234 19.29 6.30 17.18
N PRO A 235 18.96 7.34 17.98
CA PRO A 235 17.57 7.74 18.20
C PRO A 235 16.80 8.04 16.90
N THR A 236 17.46 8.58 15.88
CA THR A 236 16.84 8.93 14.60
C THR A 236 16.52 7.69 13.76
N GLU A 237 17.39 6.69 13.77
CA GLU A 237 17.14 5.40 13.09
C GLU A 237 16.08 4.58 13.82
N ARG A 238 15.98 4.67 15.15
CA ARG A 238 14.93 4.01 15.95
C ARG A 238 13.52 4.51 15.56
N VAL A 239 13.34 5.79 15.31
CA VAL A 239 12.06 6.34 14.82
C VAL A 239 11.73 5.77 13.44
N LYS A 240 12.74 5.66 12.55
CA LYS A 240 12.57 5.06 11.21
C LYS A 240 12.23 3.58 11.28
N GLN A 241 12.77 2.85 12.26
CA GLN A 241 12.43 1.45 12.52
C GLN A 241 10.93 1.28 12.87
N GLY A 242 10.36 2.18 13.69
CA GLY A 242 8.93 2.22 13.96
C GLY A 242 8.10 2.44 12.69
N SER A 243 8.54 3.35 11.82
CA SER A 243 7.92 3.59 10.51
C SER A 243 8.02 2.36 9.59
N PHE A 244 9.12 1.60 9.63
CA PHE A 244 9.27 0.37 8.87
C PHE A 244 8.17 -0.65 9.18
N PHE A 245 7.82 -0.88 10.45
CA PHE A 245 6.75 -1.82 10.80
C PHE A 245 5.38 -1.39 10.24
N ASN A 246 5.09 -0.08 10.20
CA ASN A 246 3.87 0.42 9.58
C ASN A 246 3.83 0.11 8.08
N TRP A 247 4.92 0.36 7.35
CA TRP A 247 5.03 0.05 5.93
C TRP A 247 5.05 -1.46 5.66
N PHE A 248 5.65 -2.25 6.55
CA PHE A 248 5.65 -3.70 6.46
C PHE A 248 4.23 -4.26 6.53
N TYR A 249 3.44 -3.81 7.51
CA TYR A 249 2.03 -4.19 7.63
C TYR A 249 1.19 -3.70 6.45
N PHE A 250 1.48 -2.52 5.93
CA PHE A 250 0.85 -1.98 4.73
C PHE A 250 1.11 -2.86 3.49
N CYS A 251 2.34 -3.30 3.26
CA CYS A 251 2.70 -4.20 2.16
C CYS A 251 2.01 -5.56 2.25
N ILE A 252 1.86 -6.12 3.46
CA ILE A 252 1.08 -7.34 3.70
C ILE A 252 -0.37 -7.16 3.20
N ASN A 253 -1.00 -6.05 3.60
CA ASN A 253 -2.40 -5.80 3.24
C ASN A 253 -2.59 -5.50 1.74
N ILE A 254 -1.66 -4.81 1.10
CA ILE A 254 -1.67 -4.65 -0.37
C ILE A 254 -1.58 -6.01 -1.06
N GLY A 255 -0.63 -6.87 -0.65
CA GLY A 255 -0.51 -8.21 -1.20
C GLY A 255 -1.79 -9.03 -1.04
N ALA A 256 -2.42 -8.98 0.14
CA ALA A 256 -3.69 -9.66 0.41
C ALA A 256 -4.85 -9.09 -0.43
N LEU A 257 -4.93 -7.76 -0.56
CA LEU A 257 -5.96 -7.09 -1.36
C LEU A 257 -5.85 -7.48 -2.84
N VAL A 258 -4.67 -7.39 -3.42
CA VAL A 258 -4.44 -7.76 -4.82
C VAL A 258 -4.70 -9.25 -5.04
N ALA A 259 -4.29 -10.11 -4.10
CA ALA A 259 -4.59 -11.53 -4.16
C ALA A 259 -6.10 -11.82 -4.13
N GLY A 260 -6.82 -11.22 -3.18
CA GLY A 260 -8.26 -11.43 -3.01
C GLY A 260 -9.13 -10.81 -4.10
N THR A 261 -8.63 -9.81 -4.81
CA THR A 261 -9.37 -9.13 -5.88
C THR A 261 -8.88 -9.55 -7.27
N VAL A 262 -7.67 -9.16 -7.62
CA VAL A 262 -7.13 -9.31 -8.99
C VAL A 262 -6.84 -10.78 -9.30
N ILE A 263 -6.17 -11.52 -8.41
CA ILE A 263 -5.80 -12.93 -8.69
C ILE A 263 -7.03 -13.82 -8.69
N VAL A 264 -7.94 -13.65 -7.73
CA VAL A 264 -9.21 -14.41 -7.72
C VAL A 264 -10.01 -14.09 -8.97
N TRP A 265 -10.09 -12.80 -9.35
CA TRP A 265 -10.76 -12.38 -10.57
C TRP A 265 -10.12 -12.99 -11.83
N ILE A 266 -8.79 -12.98 -11.96
CA ILE A 266 -8.07 -13.62 -13.08
C ILE A 266 -8.38 -15.13 -13.15
N GLN A 267 -8.37 -15.79 -11.99
CA GLN A 267 -8.62 -17.22 -11.91
C GLN A 267 -10.05 -17.56 -12.34
N ASP A 268 -11.02 -16.79 -11.91
CA ASP A 268 -12.43 -17.05 -12.16
C ASP A 268 -12.90 -16.53 -13.53
N ASN A 269 -12.13 -15.64 -14.14
CA ASN A 269 -12.53 -15.02 -15.39
C ASN A 269 -12.16 -15.86 -16.60
N SER A 270 -13.16 -16.27 -17.36
CA SER A 270 -13.00 -17.13 -18.55
C SER A 270 -12.18 -16.47 -19.68
N ALA A 271 -12.02 -15.13 -19.68
CA ALA A 271 -11.22 -14.42 -20.66
C ALA A 271 -9.77 -14.90 -20.72
N PHE A 272 -9.14 -15.12 -19.55
CA PHE A 272 -7.76 -15.62 -19.49
C PHE A 272 -7.63 -17.09 -19.88
N ARG A 273 -8.65 -17.91 -19.62
CA ARG A 273 -8.65 -19.33 -20.04
C ARG A 273 -8.79 -19.47 -21.54
N LYS A 274 -9.51 -18.53 -22.19
CA LYS A 274 -9.79 -18.53 -23.63
C LYS A 274 -8.81 -17.67 -24.43
N TRP A 275 -7.68 -17.25 -23.86
CA TRP A 275 -6.65 -16.40 -24.50
C TRP A 275 -6.25 -16.87 -25.92
N ARG A 276 -6.20 -18.18 -26.16
CA ARG A 276 -5.81 -18.76 -27.46
C ARG A 276 -6.96 -18.84 -28.49
N ILE A 277 -8.19 -18.54 -28.10
CA ILE A 277 -9.34 -18.59 -28.99
C ILE A 277 -9.37 -17.29 -29.81
N LYS A 278 -9.57 -17.40 -31.12
CA LYS A 278 -9.77 -16.23 -31.98
C LYS A 278 -11.15 -15.65 -31.71
N LEU A 279 -11.23 -14.33 -31.67
CA LEU A 279 -12.52 -13.62 -31.57
C LEU A 279 -13.35 -13.86 -32.82
N PRO A 280 -14.67 -14.07 -32.72
CA PRO A 280 -15.57 -14.09 -33.86
C PRO A 280 -15.59 -12.71 -34.51
N LEU A 281 -15.76 -12.68 -35.84
CA LEU A 281 -15.88 -11.44 -36.63
C LEU A 281 -17.18 -10.69 -36.33
N ASP A 282 -18.20 -11.39 -35.84
CA ASP A 282 -19.51 -10.84 -35.53
C ASP A 282 -19.78 -10.93 -34.00
N ALA A 283 -20.04 -9.77 -33.39
CA ALA A 283 -20.36 -9.65 -31.97
C ALA A 283 -21.68 -10.36 -31.58
N SER A 284 -22.58 -10.63 -32.55
CA SER A 284 -23.82 -11.38 -32.32
C SER A 284 -23.58 -12.84 -31.92
N LEU A 285 -22.38 -13.35 -32.12
CA LEU A 285 -21.98 -14.72 -31.72
C LEU A 285 -21.47 -14.83 -30.28
N LEU A 286 -21.44 -13.71 -29.55
CA LEU A 286 -21.07 -13.70 -28.13
C LEU A 286 -22.29 -14.07 -27.27
N TYR A 287 -22.01 -14.78 -26.17
CA TYR A 287 -23.06 -15.29 -25.28
C TYR A 287 -23.72 -14.17 -24.49
N GLU A 288 -25.05 -14.08 -24.59
CA GLU A 288 -25.89 -13.23 -23.73
C GLU A 288 -27.17 -14.01 -23.36
N VAL A 289 -27.76 -13.66 -22.23
CA VAL A 289 -29.01 -14.28 -21.77
C VAL A 289 -30.19 -13.68 -22.54
N ASP A 290 -31.09 -14.54 -23.03
CA ASP A 290 -32.31 -14.11 -23.69
C ASP A 290 -33.25 -13.38 -22.74
N GLY A 291 -33.89 -12.29 -23.23
CA GLY A 291 -34.82 -11.47 -22.42
C GLY A 291 -34.27 -10.07 -22.11
N GLN A 292 -35.03 -9.27 -21.40
CA GLN A 292 -34.67 -7.87 -21.04
C GLN A 292 -33.84 -7.77 -19.75
N SER A 293 -33.73 -8.83 -18.95
CA SER A 293 -32.98 -8.83 -17.70
C SER A 293 -31.59 -9.44 -17.87
N SER A 294 -30.58 -8.85 -17.21
CA SER A 294 -29.23 -9.40 -17.13
C SER A 294 -29.21 -10.72 -16.32
N ALA A 295 -28.18 -11.55 -16.53
CA ALA A 295 -27.88 -12.73 -15.72
C ALA A 295 -27.68 -12.38 -14.22
N ILE A 296 -27.30 -11.15 -13.91
CA ILE A 296 -27.14 -10.65 -12.54
C ILE A 296 -28.45 -9.97 -12.11
N LYS A 297 -29.06 -10.46 -11.04
CA LYS A 297 -30.28 -9.86 -10.45
C LYS A 297 -30.07 -8.37 -10.13
N GLY A 298 -30.90 -7.49 -10.69
CA GLY A 298 -30.87 -6.06 -10.44
C GLY A 298 -29.91 -5.27 -11.36
N SER A 299 -29.23 -5.93 -12.29
CA SER A 299 -28.42 -5.29 -13.32
C SER A 299 -29.16 -5.21 -14.66
N ARG A 300 -28.98 -4.12 -15.40
CA ARG A 300 -29.52 -3.93 -16.76
C ARG A 300 -28.56 -4.49 -17.78
N LYS A 301 -29.08 -4.92 -18.92
CA LYS A 301 -28.23 -5.29 -20.06
C LYS A 301 -27.42 -4.10 -20.55
N LEU A 302 -26.17 -4.37 -20.90
CA LEU A 302 -25.25 -3.40 -21.46
C LEU A 302 -24.97 -3.72 -22.93
N GLU A 303 -24.90 -2.67 -23.76
CA GLU A 303 -24.51 -2.83 -25.14
C GLU A 303 -23.03 -3.16 -25.28
N HIS A 304 -22.70 -4.06 -26.22
CA HIS A 304 -21.32 -4.43 -26.51
C HIS A 304 -20.53 -3.23 -27.05
N THR A 305 -19.31 -3.06 -26.54
CA THR A 305 -18.36 -2.05 -27.02
C THR A 305 -17.11 -2.72 -27.62
N SER A 306 -16.59 -2.13 -28.70
CA SER A 306 -15.39 -2.63 -29.40
C SER A 306 -14.07 -2.34 -28.66
N GLU A 307 -14.11 -1.73 -27.48
CA GLU A 307 -12.91 -1.48 -26.66
C GLU A 307 -12.58 -2.70 -25.80
N LEU A 308 -11.28 -2.89 -25.51
CA LEU A 308 -10.81 -4.02 -24.69
C LEU A 308 -11.34 -5.38 -25.20
N GLU A 309 -11.35 -5.58 -26.52
CA GLU A 309 -11.87 -6.76 -27.20
C GLU A 309 -11.29 -8.09 -26.65
N PHE A 310 -10.09 -8.06 -26.10
CA PHE A 310 -9.50 -9.27 -25.50
C PHE A 310 -10.32 -9.83 -24.32
N LEU A 311 -11.14 -8.99 -23.67
CA LEU A 311 -12.05 -9.43 -22.59
C LEU A 311 -13.29 -10.14 -23.17
N ASP A 312 -13.69 -9.86 -24.40
CA ASP A 312 -14.86 -10.48 -25.04
C ASP A 312 -14.70 -11.99 -25.23
N LYS A 313 -13.45 -12.47 -25.20
CA LYS A 313 -13.14 -13.91 -25.19
C LYS A 313 -13.80 -14.67 -24.04
N ALA A 314 -14.15 -13.99 -22.96
CA ALA A 314 -14.91 -14.58 -21.86
C ALA A 314 -16.35 -14.95 -22.25
N ALA A 315 -16.93 -14.23 -23.20
CA ALA A 315 -18.28 -14.44 -23.68
C ALA A 315 -18.37 -15.41 -24.91
N ILE A 316 -17.25 -16.01 -25.36
CA ILE A 316 -17.26 -16.96 -26.48
C ILE A 316 -17.73 -18.35 -26.00
N ILE A 317 -18.74 -18.91 -26.67
CA ILE A 317 -19.17 -20.28 -26.45
C ILE A 317 -18.13 -21.22 -27.07
N SER A 318 -17.45 -22.00 -26.25
CA SER A 318 -16.50 -23.02 -26.69
C SER A 318 -17.21 -24.33 -27.03
N SER A 319 -16.61 -25.15 -27.89
CA SER A 319 -17.12 -26.52 -28.21
C SER A 319 -17.26 -27.42 -26.97
N THR A 320 -16.52 -27.12 -25.90
CA THR A 320 -16.66 -27.78 -24.59
C THR A 320 -17.86 -27.28 -23.80
N ASP A 321 -18.28 -26.02 -24.02
CA ASP A 321 -19.43 -25.41 -23.34
C ASP A 321 -20.75 -25.87 -24.02
N ALA A 322 -20.72 -26.13 -25.33
CA ALA A 322 -21.86 -26.62 -26.08
C ALA A 322 -22.28 -28.08 -25.77
N LYS A 323 -21.40 -28.87 -25.14
CA LYS A 323 -21.65 -30.28 -24.76
C LYS A 323 -22.20 -30.43 -23.34
N SER A 324 -22.11 -29.42 -22.48
CA SER A 324 -22.70 -29.40 -21.14
C SER A 324 -24.06 -28.71 -21.21
N ASP A 325 -25.06 -29.34 -20.61
CA ASP A 325 -26.42 -28.79 -20.50
C ASP A 325 -26.34 -27.29 -20.10
N PHE A 326 -27.05 -26.43 -20.84
CA PHE A 326 -26.98 -24.97 -20.75
C PHE A 326 -27.31 -24.33 -19.35
N SER A 327 -27.51 -25.14 -18.31
CA SER A 327 -27.50 -24.63 -16.92
C SER A 327 -26.10 -24.29 -16.43
N ALA A 328 -25.29 -23.82 -17.31
CA ALA A 328 -23.86 -23.65 -17.35
C ALA A 328 -23.33 -22.93 -16.11
N ASN A 329 -22.31 -23.53 -15.55
CA ASN A 329 -21.48 -22.97 -14.51
C ASN A 329 -21.10 -21.49 -14.86
N PRO A 330 -21.66 -20.48 -14.17
CA PRO A 330 -21.46 -19.06 -14.49
C PRO A 330 -19.98 -18.63 -14.41
N TRP A 331 -19.12 -19.48 -13.88
CA TRP A 331 -17.67 -19.27 -13.79
C TRP A 331 -16.90 -19.67 -15.06
N ARG A 332 -17.56 -20.30 -16.04
CA ARG A 332 -16.91 -20.74 -17.28
C ARG A 332 -17.26 -19.91 -18.49
N LEU A 333 -18.45 -19.38 -18.52
CA LEU A 333 -18.97 -18.58 -19.61
C LEU A 333 -19.61 -17.31 -19.02
N CYS A 334 -19.07 -16.14 -19.37
CA CYS A 334 -19.61 -14.86 -18.96
C CYS A 334 -20.55 -14.32 -20.05
N THR A 335 -21.57 -13.57 -19.64
CA THR A 335 -22.40 -12.81 -20.58
C THR A 335 -21.66 -11.58 -21.10
N VAL A 336 -22.07 -11.05 -22.25
CA VAL A 336 -21.57 -9.76 -22.77
C VAL A 336 -21.74 -8.66 -21.73
N THR A 337 -22.87 -8.61 -21.03
CA THR A 337 -23.14 -7.66 -19.96
C THR A 337 -22.09 -7.73 -18.85
N GLN A 338 -21.72 -8.92 -18.39
CA GLN A 338 -20.67 -9.08 -17.34
C GLN A 338 -19.29 -8.61 -17.83
N VAL A 339 -18.99 -8.86 -19.10
CA VAL A 339 -17.72 -8.38 -19.70
C VAL A 339 -17.73 -6.86 -19.78
N GLU A 340 -18.84 -6.26 -20.19
CA GLU A 340 -18.96 -4.79 -20.27
C GLU A 340 -18.92 -4.12 -18.91
N GLU A 341 -19.50 -4.73 -17.85
CA GLU A 341 -19.36 -4.24 -16.48
C GLU A 341 -17.89 -4.13 -16.06
N LEU A 342 -17.08 -5.12 -16.40
CA LEU A 342 -15.65 -5.08 -16.15
C LEU A 342 -14.93 -4.03 -17.01
N LYS A 343 -15.25 -3.93 -18.30
CA LYS A 343 -14.68 -2.91 -19.18
C LYS A 343 -14.94 -1.50 -18.63
N ILE A 344 -16.12 -1.24 -18.06
CA ILE A 344 -16.46 0.03 -17.41
C ILE A 344 -15.51 0.29 -16.25
N LEU A 345 -15.29 -0.68 -15.36
CA LEU A 345 -14.37 -0.51 -14.24
C LEU A 345 -12.95 -0.19 -14.72
N VAL A 346 -12.44 -0.95 -15.68
CA VAL A 346 -11.09 -0.71 -16.24
C VAL A 346 -10.97 0.69 -16.86
N ARG A 347 -12.00 1.16 -17.55
CA ARG A 347 -12.04 2.53 -18.11
C ARG A 347 -12.06 3.63 -17.06
N MET A 348 -12.64 3.37 -15.88
CA MET A 348 -12.68 4.33 -14.76
C MET A 348 -11.32 4.49 -14.07
N PHE A 349 -10.44 3.47 -14.07
CA PHE A 349 -9.17 3.50 -13.36
C PHE A 349 -8.24 4.67 -13.71
N PRO A 350 -8.02 5.05 -14.98
CA PRO A 350 -7.15 6.20 -15.30
C PRO A 350 -7.68 7.52 -14.71
N VAL A 351 -8.99 7.74 -14.76
CA VAL A 351 -9.64 8.92 -14.15
C VAL A 351 -9.48 8.86 -12.64
N TRP A 352 -9.70 7.70 -12.03
CA TRP A 352 -9.52 7.47 -10.60
C TRP A 352 -8.09 7.77 -10.13
N ALA A 353 -7.07 7.32 -10.86
CA ALA A 353 -5.67 7.58 -10.53
C ALA A 353 -5.33 9.07 -10.45
N THR A 354 -5.90 9.89 -11.33
CA THR A 354 -5.68 11.35 -11.31
C THR A 354 -6.33 12.03 -10.09
N THR A 355 -7.41 11.46 -9.57
CA THR A 355 -8.06 12.00 -8.35
C THR A 355 -7.27 11.69 -7.07
N ILE A 356 -6.41 10.66 -7.07
CA ILE A 356 -5.49 10.40 -5.96
C ILE A 356 -4.51 11.56 -5.81
N ILE A 357 -3.96 12.06 -6.91
CA ILE A 357 -3.04 13.20 -6.90
C ILE A 357 -3.73 14.46 -6.37
N PHE A 358 -4.98 14.72 -6.80
CA PHE A 358 -5.79 15.80 -6.24
C PHE A 358 -5.94 15.68 -4.72
N SER A 359 -6.29 14.50 -4.22
CA SER A 359 -6.42 14.27 -2.78
C SER A 359 -5.09 14.44 -2.03
N GLY A 360 -3.95 14.11 -2.64
CA GLY A 360 -2.62 14.36 -2.10
C GLY A 360 -2.29 15.85 -1.97
N VAL A 361 -2.74 16.65 -2.94
CA VAL A 361 -2.62 18.11 -2.89
C VAL A 361 -3.54 18.71 -1.82
N PHE A 362 -4.77 18.21 -1.72
CA PHE A 362 -5.73 18.65 -0.71
C PHE A 362 -5.27 18.31 0.73
N ALA A 363 -4.54 17.20 0.91
CA ALA A 363 -3.97 16.82 2.20
C ALA A 363 -2.91 17.81 2.74
N GLN A 364 -2.50 18.84 1.95
CA GLN A 364 -1.58 19.89 2.40
C GLN A 364 -2.21 20.90 3.39
N ASN A 365 -3.45 20.74 3.77
CA ASN A 365 -4.09 21.58 4.79
C ASN A 365 -3.31 21.61 6.12
N SER A 366 -2.59 20.53 6.48
CA SER A 366 -1.68 20.52 7.63
C SER A 366 -0.53 21.51 7.47
N VAL A 367 0.05 21.60 6.28
CA VAL A 367 1.15 22.54 5.96
C VAL A 367 0.66 23.98 5.95
N PHE A 368 -0.60 24.22 5.57
CA PHE A 368 -1.21 25.55 5.70
C PHE A 368 -1.35 25.99 7.16
N VAL A 369 -1.66 25.05 8.07
CA VAL A 369 -1.68 25.35 9.50
C VAL A 369 -0.29 25.71 10.02
N GLU A 370 0.76 24.97 9.60
CA GLU A 370 2.15 25.29 9.95
C GLU A 370 2.56 26.67 9.45
N GLN A 371 2.23 27.02 8.20
CA GLN A 371 2.42 28.37 7.67
C GLN A 371 1.72 29.42 8.54
N GLY A 372 0.50 29.13 9.00
CA GLY A 372 -0.27 30.03 9.89
C GLY A 372 0.36 30.21 11.28
N MET A 373 1.12 29.22 11.77
CA MET A 373 1.77 29.33 13.09
C MET A 373 2.85 30.42 13.13
N VAL A 374 3.48 30.71 12.01
CA VAL A 374 4.55 31.71 11.87
C VAL A 374 4.05 33.08 11.37
N LEU A 375 2.74 33.29 11.28
CA LEU A 375 2.08 34.54 10.95
C LEU A 375 1.55 35.24 12.22
N ASP A 376 1.34 36.58 12.17
CA ASP A 376 0.69 37.31 13.23
C ASP A 376 -0.78 36.89 13.36
N LYS A 377 -1.08 36.32 14.52
CA LYS A 377 -2.40 35.76 14.85
C LYS A 377 -3.38 36.80 15.35
N ARG A 378 -2.93 38.01 15.65
CA ARG A 378 -3.75 39.06 16.22
C ARG A 378 -4.60 39.77 15.17
N VAL A 379 -5.91 39.68 15.34
CA VAL A 379 -6.89 40.43 14.55
C VAL A 379 -7.71 41.31 15.49
N GLY A 380 -7.29 42.57 15.61
CA GLY A 380 -7.84 43.49 16.63
C GLY A 380 -7.49 43.04 18.06
N SER A 381 -8.50 42.71 18.86
CA SER A 381 -8.34 42.21 20.23
C SER A 381 -8.38 40.68 20.35
N PHE A 382 -8.52 39.96 19.23
CA PHE A 382 -8.71 38.51 19.21
C PHE A 382 -7.50 37.79 18.60
N ASP A 383 -7.01 36.76 19.28
CA ASP A 383 -5.97 35.90 18.77
C ASP A 383 -6.63 34.71 18.01
N VAL A 384 -6.38 34.62 16.71
CA VAL A 384 -6.91 33.59 15.81
C VAL A 384 -6.02 32.35 15.86
N PRO A 385 -6.49 31.21 16.37
CA PRO A 385 -5.73 29.95 16.28
C PRO A 385 -5.52 29.54 14.82
N PRO A 386 -4.31 29.19 14.38
CA PRO A 386 -4.04 28.82 12.96
C PRO A 386 -4.95 27.72 12.43
N ALA A 387 -5.23 26.70 13.24
CA ALA A 387 -6.13 25.60 12.86
C ALA A 387 -7.59 26.06 12.62
N SER A 388 -8.02 27.20 13.22
CA SER A 388 -9.38 27.72 13.01
C SER A 388 -9.59 28.28 11.60
N LEU A 389 -8.51 28.55 10.85
CA LEU A 389 -8.61 28.97 9.45
C LEU A 389 -9.19 27.90 8.53
N LEU A 390 -9.12 26.62 8.90
CA LEU A 390 -9.84 25.53 8.22
C LEU A 390 -11.36 25.79 8.18
N THR A 391 -11.90 26.61 9.09
CA THR A 391 -13.31 27.02 9.05
C THR A 391 -13.63 27.82 7.78
N PHE A 392 -12.68 28.57 7.23
CA PHE A 392 -12.88 29.30 5.97
C PHE A 392 -13.04 28.35 4.77
N ASP A 393 -12.35 27.21 4.78
CA ASP A 393 -12.56 26.15 3.82
C ASP A 393 -14.00 25.62 3.88
N VAL A 394 -14.47 25.26 5.08
CA VAL A 394 -15.86 24.79 5.30
C VAL A 394 -16.88 25.87 4.89
N ILE A 395 -16.68 27.12 5.25
CA ILE A 395 -17.55 28.23 4.86
C ILE A 395 -17.54 28.38 3.33
N SER A 396 -16.38 28.27 2.70
CA SER A 396 -16.25 28.31 1.24
C SER A 396 -17.07 27.19 0.58
N VAL A 397 -16.97 25.97 1.08
CA VAL A 397 -17.78 24.83 0.61
C VAL A 397 -19.29 25.15 0.72
N MET A 398 -19.73 25.65 1.88
CA MET A 398 -21.13 26.03 2.13
C MET A 398 -21.63 27.12 1.19
N ILE A 399 -20.80 28.05 0.78
CA ILE A 399 -21.11 29.13 -0.15
C ILE A 399 -21.13 28.61 -1.60
N TRP A 400 -20.13 27.81 -1.97
CA TRP A 400 -20.00 27.33 -3.35
C TRP A 400 -21.07 26.31 -3.75
N ILE A 401 -21.61 25.51 -2.84
CA ILE A 401 -22.69 24.55 -3.17
C ILE A 401 -23.94 25.26 -3.70
N PRO A 402 -24.53 26.27 -3.03
CA PRO A 402 -25.68 27.02 -3.57
C PRO A 402 -25.34 27.80 -4.84
N ILE A 403 -24.13 28.41 -4.92
CA ILE A 403 -23.69 29.12 -6.13
C ILE A 403 -23.63 28.15 -7.31
N TYR A 404 -23.05 26.96 -7.11
CA TYR A 404 -22.98 25.95 -8.15
C TYR A 404 -24.37 25.54 -8.63
N ASP A 405 -25.27 25.19 -7.71
CA ASP A 405 -26.59 24.67 -8.03
C ASP A 405 -27.52 25.74 -8.66
N ARG A 406 -27.56 26.94 -8.08
CA ARG A 406 -28.52 27.98 -8.45
C ARG A 406 -28.01 28.98 -9.49
N VAL A 407 -26.70 29.13 -9.66
CA VAL A 407 -26.09 30.12 -10.55
C VAL A 407 -25.37 29.43 -11.70
N LEU A 408 -24.39 28.55 -11.38
CA LEU A 408 -23.50 27.98 -12.39
C LEU A 408 -24.23 26.94 -13.28
N ILE A 409 -25.05 26.07 -12.71
CA ILE A 409 -25.83 25.10 -13.51
C ILE A 409 -26.77 25.79 -14.49
N PRO A 410 -27.64 26.77 -14.12
CA PRO A 410 -28.50 27.46 -15.06
C PRO A 410 -27.74 28.19 -16.17
N ILE A 411 -26.60 28.83 -15.84
CA ILE A 411 -25.75 29.48 -16.83
C ILE A 411 -25.15 28.45 -17.77
N ALA A 412 -24.55 27.37 -17.22
CA ALA A 412 -23.95 26.31 -18.01
C ALA A 412 -24.96 25.63 -18.96
N ARG A 413 -26.21 25.43 -18.53
CA ARG A 413 -27.30 24.88 -19.36
C ARG A 413 -27.52 25.72 -20.64
N LYS A 414 -27.45 27.05 -20.52
CA LYS A 414 -27.62 27.94 -21.69
C LYS A 414 -26.52 27.77 -22.75
N PHE A 415 -25.30 27.43 -22.31
CA PHE A 415 -24.17 27.29 -23.23
C PHE A 415 -23.95 25.85 -23.70
N THR A 416 -24.20 24.86 -22.82
CA THR A 416 -23.92 23.44 -23.12
C THR A 416 -25.11 22.68 -23.67
N GLY A 417 -26.33 23.19 -23.49
CA GLY A 417 -27.57 22.49 -23.85
C GLY A 417 -27.87 21.23 -23.04
N ARG A 418 -27.08 20.92 -22.00
CA ARG A 418 -27.25 19.75 -21.16
C ARG A 418 -28.08 20.08 -19.93
N GLU A 419 -28.97 19.19 -19.53
CA GLU A 419 -29.82 19.38 -18.34
C GLU A 419 -29.02 19.59 -17.05
N LYS A 420 -27.91 18.86 -16.88
CA LYS A 420 -27.00 18.97 -15.73
C LYS A 420 -25.99 20.13 -15.83
N GLY A 421 -25.98 20.89 -16.91
CA GLY A 421 -25.05 21.97 -17.20
C GLY A 421 -23.66 21.46 -17.58
N PHE A 422 -22.84 21.03 -16.62
CA PHE A 422 -21.52 20.42 -16.84
C PHE A 422 -21.62 18.89 -16.81
N SER A 423 -20.75 18.21 -17.56
CA SER A 423 -20.54 16.78 -17.34
C SER A 423 -19.74 16.58 -16.04
N GLU A 424 -19.87 15.39 -15.46
CA GLU A 424 -19.15 15.04 -14.24
C GLU A 424 -17.62 15.21 -14.40
N LEU A 425 -17.08 14.82 -15.56
CA LEU A 425 -15.67 15.01 -15.90
C LEU A 425 -15.31 16.49 -16.08
N GLN A 426 -16.16 17.31 -16.73
CA GLN A 426 -15.89 18.75 -16.81
C GLN A 426 -15.88 19.41 -15.44
N ARG A 427 -16.81 19.02 -14.57
CA ARG A 427 -16.87 19.48 -13.18
C ARG A 427 -15.59 19.17 -12.43
N MET A 428 -15.13 17.91 -12.47
CA MET A 428 -13.87 17.51 -11.85
C MET A 428 -12.66 18.27 -12.42
N GLY A 429 -12.63 18.50 -13.75
CA GLY A 429 -11.57 19.28 -14.39
C GLY A 429 -11.49 20.72 -13.87
N ILE A 430 -12.63 21.40 -13.66
CA ILE A 430 -12.69 22.74 -13.04
C ILE A 430 -12.10 22.69 -11.63
N GLY A 431 -12.44 21.67 -10.83
CA GLY A 431 -11.89 21.50 -9.50
C GLY A 431 -10.37 21.30 -9.48
N LEU A 432 -9.82 20.57 -10.47
CA LEU A 432 -8.37 20.42 -10.63
C LEU A 432 -7.68 21.75 -10.97
N VAL A 433 -8.30 22.61 -11.78
CA VAL A 433 -7.78 23.96 -12.04
C VAL A 433 -7.78 24.79 -10.74
N LEU A 434 -8.87 24.73 -9.97
CA LEU A 434 -8.96 25.45 -8.69
C LEU A 434 -7.92 24.95 -7.66
N SER A 435 -7.57 23.66 -7.67
CA SER A 435 -6.50 23.13 -6.80
C SER A 435 -5.13 23.71 -7.15
N ILE A 436 -4.86 23.96 -8.43
CA ILE A 436 -3.64 24.67 -8.86
C ILE A 436 -3.65 26.11 -8.31
N VAL A 437 -4.78 26.82 -8.46
CA VAL A 437 -4.94 28.18 -7.95
C VAL A 437 -4.74 28.22 -6.43
N THR A 438 -5.21 27.21 -5.71
CA THR A 438 -4.99 27.08 -4.26
C THR A 438 -3.50 27.04 -3.93
N MET A 439 -2.73 26.17 -4.59
CA MET A 439 -1.29 26.05 -4.34
C MET A 439 -0.51 27.29 -4.77
N VAL A 440 -0.89 27.92 -5.88
CA VAL A 440 -0.30 29.19 -6.32
C VAL A 440 -0.59 30.29 -5.29
N SER A 441 -1.82 30.38 -4.78
CA SER A 441 -2.16 31.35 -3.72
C SER A 441 -1.32 31.14 -2.46
N ALA A 442 -1.15 29.88 -2.03
CA ALA A 442 -0.32 29.55 -0.87
C ALA A 442 1.16 29.93 -1.10
N ALA A 443 1.68 29.68 -2.30
CA ALA A 443 3.04 30.06 -2.69
C ALA A 443 3.25 31.57 -2.67
N LEU A 444 2.28 32.35 -3.18
CA LEU A 444 2.36 33.81 -3.20
C LEU A 444 2.30 34.40 -1.79
N VAL A 445 1.43 33.88 -0.94
CA VAL A 445 1.36 34.29 0.49
C VAL A 445 2.69 33.98 1.17
N GLU A 446 3.28 32.83 0.91
CA GLU A 446 4.57 32.44 1.49
C GLU A 446 5.72 33.31 0.99
N LEU A 447 5.79 33.62 -0.29
CA LEU A 447 6.78 34.55 -0.85
C LEU A 447 6.70 35.91 -0.15
N LYS A 448 5.48 36.42 0.07
CA LYS A 448 5.28 37.69 0.78
C LYS A 448 5.70 37.60 2.24
N ARG A 449 5.38 36.49 2.91
CA ARG A 449 5.80 36.25 4.29
C ARG A 449 7.33 36.26 4.43
N LEU A 450 8.03 35.51 3.55
CA LEU A 450 9.49 35.46 3.54
C LEU A 450 10.13 36.82 3.20
N GLU A 451 9.51 37.61 2.33
CA GLU A 451 9.94 38.98 2.05
C GLU A 451 9.87 39.85 3.32
N VAL A 452 8.75 39.80 4.06
CA VAL A 452 8.59 40.54 5.33
C VAL A 452 9.58 40.02 6.37
N ALA A 453 9.78 38.69 6.50
CA ALA A 453 10.75 38.13 7.43
C ALA A 453 12.18 38.62 7.15
N ARG A 454 12.54 38.78 5.87
CA ARG A 454 13.86 39.31 5.46
C ARG A 454 14.00 40.81 5.77
N THR A 455 12.98 41.60 5.52
CA THR A 455 13.00 43.04 5.75
C THR A 455 13.06 43.38 7.23
N GLU A 456 12.41 42.59 8.08
CA GLU A 456 12.41 42.74 9.55
C GLU A 456 13.61 42.04 10.22
N GLY A 457 14.46 41.31 9.47
CA GLY A 457 15.64 40.64 10.02
C GLY A 457 15.33 39.36 10.82
N LEU A 458 14.14 38.79 10.68
CA LEU A 458 13.63 37.65 11.47
C LEU A 458 13.99 36.26 10.91
N ILE A 459 14.88 36.17 9.93
CA ILE A 459 15.18 34.91 9.24
C ILE A 459 15.68 33.85 10.22
N HIS A 460 16.61 34.21 11.10
CA HIS A 460 17.24 33.28 12.05
C HIS A 460 16.49 33.18 13.39
N GLU A 461 15.38 33.88 13.51
CA GLU A 461 14.56 33.86 14.71
C GLU A 461 13.30 33.02 14.48
N ASN A 462 13.03 32.08 15.38
CA ASN A 462 11.81 31.26 15.30
C ASN A 462 10.63 32.03 15.95
N VAL A 463 10.26 33.15 15.33
CA VAL A 463 9.19 34.05 15.80
C VAL A 463 8.17 34.31 14.69
N ALA A 464 6.98 34.72 15.07
CA ALA A 464 5.95 35.09 14.12
C ALA A 464 6.32 36.37 13.36
N VAL A 465 6.14 36.32 12.04
CA VAL A 465 6.37 37.48 11.14
C VAL A 465 5.20 38.46 11.30
N PRO A 466 5.43 39.81 11.29
CA PRO A 466 4.38 40.81 11.41
C PRO A 466 3.52 40.93 10.13
N MET A 467 2.94 39.86 9.72
CA MET A 467 2.01 39.71 8.59
C MET A 467 0.76 39.00 9.08
N SER A 468 -0.42 39.60 8.91
CA SER A 468 -1.66 39.05 9.43
C SER A 468 -1.97 37.65 8.86
N ILE A 469 -2.40 36.75 9.73
CA ILE A 469 -2.83 35.38 9.39
C ILE A 469 -4.01 35.36 8.36
N LEU A 470 -4.76 36.45 8.27
CA LEU A 470 -5.87 36.57 7.32
C LEU A 470 -5.43 36.53 5.83
N TRP A 471 -4.15 36.74 5.54
CA TRP A 471 -3.62 36.56 4.19
C TRP A 471 -3.77 35.13 3.65
N GLN A 472 -3.99 34.16 4.53
CA GLN A 472 -4.25 32.77 4.12
C GLN A 472 -5.71 32.51 3.67
N ILE A 473 -6.65 33.44 3.92
CA ILE A 473 -8.07 33.22 3.55
C ILE A 473 -8.26 32.85 2.06
N PRO A 474 -7.61 33.50 1.09
CA PRO A 474 -7.79 33.16 -0.32
C PRO A 474 -7.47 31.69 -0.63
N GLN A 475 -6.38 31.13 -0.08
CA GLN A 475 -6.01 29.74 -0.33
C GLN A 475 -7.06 28.75 0.21
N TYR A 476 -7.63 29.01 1.40
CA TYR A 476 -8.73 28.20 1.94
C TYR A 476 -10.03 28.36 1.13
N CYS A 477 -10.33 29.57 0.66
CA CYS A 477 -11.50 29.78 -0.20
C CYS A 477 -11.41 29.02 -1.52
N PHE A 478 -10.24 29.00 -2.15
CA PHE A 478 -10.03 28.23 -3.37
C PHE A 478 -9.99 26.73 -3.10
N ALA A 479 -9.45 26.29 -1.95
CA ALA A 479 -9.47 24.89 -1.54
C ALA A 479 -10.90 24.36 -1.42
N GLY A 480 -11.79 25.04 -0.70
CA GLY A 480 -13.20 24.65 -0.58
C GLY A 480 -13.94 24.68 -1.92
N ALA A 481 -13.64 25.65 -2.78
CA ALA A 481 -14.17 25.63 -4.14
C ALA A 481 -13.69 24.37 -4.91
N ALA A 482 -12.41 24.07 -4.89
CA ALA A 482 -11.83 22.92 -5.55
C ALA A 482 -12.46 21.60 -5.05
N GLU A 483 -12.72 21.52 -3.75
CA GLU A 483 -13.39 20.37 -3.14
C GLU A 483 -14.81 20.18 -3.69
N VAL A 484 -15.63 21.22 -3.70
CA VAL A 484 -17.02 21.16 -4.23
C VAL A 484 -17.05 20.66 -5.67
N PHE A 485 -16.14 21.15 -6.51
CA PHE A 485 -16.11 20.74 -7.91
C PHE A 485 -15.56 19.33 -8.08
N THR A 486 -14.46 18.96 -7.42
CA THR A 486 -13.81 17.67 -7.62
C THR A 486 -14.50 16.56 -6.83
N ALA A 487 -14.69 16.70 -5.50
CA ALA A 487 -15.18 15.61 -4.67
C ALA A 487 -16.63 15.24 -5.00
N ILE A 488 -17.52 16.23 -5.16
CA ILE A 488 -18.91 15.94 -5.55
C ILE A 488 -18.94 15.41 -6.99
N GLY A 489 -18.16 15.98 -7.91
CA GLY A 489 -18.04 15.49 -9.29
C GLY A 489 -17.53 14.05 -9.35
N GLN A 490 -16.57 13.69 -8.48
CA GLN A 490 -16.03 12.35 -8.35
C GLN A 490 -17.09 11.34 -7.87
N VAL A 491 -17.81 11.66 -6.80
CA VAL A 491 -18.88 10.79 -6.27
C VAL A 491 -19.97 10.59 -7.32
N GLU A 492 -20.39 11.67 -8.00
CA GLU A 492 -21.41 11.62 -9.06
C GLU A 492 -20.93 10.78 -10.25
N PHE A 493 -19.68 10.94 -10.69
CA PHE A 493 -19.05 10.17 -11.76
C PHE A 493 -19.00 8.68 -11.43
N PHE A 494 -18.43 8.32 -10.25
CA PHE A 494 -18.31 6.92 -9.87
C PHE A 494 -19.67 6.25 -9.66
N TYR A 495 -20.65 6.96 -9.09
CA TYR A 495 -21.99 6.42 -8.95
C TYR A 495 -22.71 6.26 -10.29
N GLY A 496 -22.62 7.26 -11.17
CA GLY A 496 -23.31 7.28 -12.46
C GLY A 496 -22.73 6.28 -13.47
N GLN A 497 -21.41 6.11 -13.48
CA GLN A 497 -20.72 5.20 -14.40
C GLN A 497 -20.59 3.77 -13.85
N ALA A 498 -20.81 3.56 -12.55
CA ALA A 498 -20.72 2.24 -11.97
C ALA A 498 -21.66 1.23 -12.63
N PRO A 499 -21.23 -0.04 -12.81
CA PRO A 499 -22.15 -1.14 -13.05
C PRO A 499 -23.20 -1.22 -11.94
N ASP A 500 -24.44 -1.55 -12.27
CA ASP A 500 -25.54 -1.56 -11.30
C ASP A 500 -25.26 -2.51 -10.11
N ALA A 501 -24.58 -3.65 -10.37
CA ALA A 501 -24.17 -4.60 -9.34
C ALA A 501 -22.99 -4.13 -8.48
N MET A 502 -22.21 -3.11 -8.92
CA MET A 502 -20.93 -2.73 -8.28
C MET A 502 -20.91 -1.27 -7.79
N ARG A 503 -22.08 -0.64 -7.63
CA ARG A 503 -22.18 0.76 -7.18
C ARG A 503 -21.51 1.02 -5.84
N SER A 504 -21.65 0.09 -4.88
CA SER A 504 -20.99 0.22 -3.57
C SER A 504 -19.47 0.13 -3.67
N LEU A 505 -18.95 -0.74 -4.54
CA LEU A 505 -17.51 -0.84 -4.80
C LEU A 505 -16.97 0.45 -5.41
N CYS A 506 -17.65 1.03 -6.39
CA CYS A 506 -17.24 2.29 -7.01
C CYS A 506 -17.31 3.47 -6.02
N ALA A 507 -18.32 3.51 -5.14
CA ALA A 507 -18.36 4.48 -4.06
C ALA A 507 -17.18 4.30 -3.07
N ALA A 508 -16.80 3.07 -2.76
CA ALA A 508 -15.63 2.79 -1.93
C ALA A 508 -14.32 3.24 -2.58
N LEU A 509 -14.18 3.15 -3.91
CA LEU A 509 -13.01 3.68 -4.63
C LEU A 509 -12.83 5.19 -4.41
N ALA A 510 -13.92 5.96 -4.34
CA ALA A 510 -13.85 7.39 -4.02
C ALA A 510 -13.28 7.65 -2.61
N LEU A 511 -13.61 6.82 -1.62
CA LEU A 511 -13.07 6.95 -0.27
C LEU A 511 -11.60 6.53 -0.19
N VAL A 512 -11.22 5.46 -0.90
CA VAL A 512 -9.83 4.99 -1.00
C VAL A 512 -8.94 6.06 -1.62
N THR A 513 -9.46 6.90 -2.51
CA THR A 513 -8.73 8.03 -3.10
C THR A 513 -8.17 8.97 -2.04
N VAL A 514 -8.96 9.31 -1.02
CA VAL A 514 -8.53 10.21 0.06
C VAL A 514 -7.38 9.60 0.86
N THR A 515 -7.49 8.31 1.17
CA THR A 515 -6.45 7.58 1.91
C THR A 515 -5.13 7.53 1.11
N LEU A 516 -5.20 7.14 -0.17
CA LEU A 516 -4.02 7.08 -1.03
C LEU A 516 -3.42 8.47 -1.27
N GLY A 517 -4.26 9.50 -1.39
CA GLY A 517 -3.82 10.89 -1.49
C GLY A 517 -3.05 11.35 -0.24
N SER A 518 -3.55 11.04 0.96
CA SER A 518 -2.87 11.37 2.21
C SER A 518 -1.50 10.66 2.33
N TYR A 519 -1.41 9.40 1.91
CA TYR A 519 -0.12 8.69 1.88
C TYR A 519 0.83 9.28 0.84
N LEU A 520 0.32 9.62 -0.36
CA LEU A 520 1.11 10.30 -1.38
C LEU A 520 1.66 11.63 -0.88
N SER A 521 0.85 12.42 -0.18
CA SER A 521 1.27 13.67 0.48
C SER A 521 2.43 13.42 1.45
N SER A 522 2.31 12.43 2.34
CA SER A 522 3.36 12.08 3.30
C SER A 522 4.65 11.65 2.60
N ILE A 523 4.55 10.89 1.51
CA ILE A 523 5.71 10.49 0.70
C ILE A 523 6.39 11.71 0.08
N ILE A 524 5.62 12.63 -0.51
CA ILE A 524 6.15 13.85 -1.13
C ILE A 524 6.85 14.71 -0.08
N LEU A 525 6.24 14.94 1.09
CA LEU A 525 6.84 15.71 2.19
C LEU A 525 8.16 15.07 2.64
N THR A 526 8.18 13.76 2.87
CA THR A 526 9.40 13.04 3.27
C THR A 526 10.49 13.12 2.20
N LEU A 527 10.12 12.96 0.93
CA LEU A 527 11.07 13.02 -0.17
C LEU A 527 11.65 14.42 -0.35
N VAL A 528 10.81 15.46 -0.29
CA VAL A 528 11.25 16.86 -0.38
C VAL A 528 12.17 17.20 0.79
N SER A 529 11.80 16.86 2.02
CA SER A 529 12.66 17.06 3.19
C SER A 529 14.00 16.36 3.01
N TYR A 530 14.00 15.08 2.63
CA TYR A 530 15.22 14.30 2.41
C TYR A 530 16.14 14.91 1.33
N LEU A 531 15.58 15.30 0.18
CA LEU A 531 16.37 15.85 -0.94
C LEU A 531 16.93 17.23 -0.65
N THR A 532 16.21 18.05 0.13
CA THR A 532 16.60 19.44 0.37
C THR A 532 17.48 19.64 1.60
N THR A 533 17.59 18.63 2.48
CA THR A 533 18.52 18.63 3.63
C THR A 533 19.85 17.96 3.32
N GLN A 534 20.04 17.41 2.09
CA GLN A 534 21.32 16.83 1.68
C GLN A 534 22.35 17.96 1.48
N GLY A 535 23.36 18.02 2.32
CA GLY A 535 24.45 19.01 2.24
C GLY A 535 24.59 19.85 3.50
N GLY A 536 23.71 19.68 4.48
CA GLY A 536 23.73 20.45 5.74
C GLY A 536 22.87 21.72 5.70
N ASP A 537 22.13 21.95 4.60
CA ASP A 537 21.17 23.04 4.49
C ASP A 537 19.94 22.78 5.39
N ALA A 538 19.28 23.84 5.85
CA ALA A 538 18.07 23.78 6.65
C ALA A 538 16.90 23.03 5.94
N GLY A 539 16.96 22.92 4.61
CA GLY A 539 15.90 22.31 3.79
C GLY A 539 14.76 23.28 3.45
N TRP A 540 13.75 22.77 2.75
CA TRP A 540 12.59 23.60 2.39
C TRP A 540 11.58 23.74 3.53
N ILE A 541 11.49 22.75 4.40
CA ILE A 541 10.54 22.68 5.51
C ILE A 541 11.33 22.36 6.80
N PRO A 542 12.11 23.32 7.34
CA PRO A 542 12.82 23.17 8.61
C PRO A 542 11.90 23.47 9.79
N ASP A 543 12.36 23.21 11.02
CA ASP A 543 11.65 23.57 12.25
C ASP A 543 11.46 25.08 12.39
N ASN A 544 12.44 25.89 11.94
CA ASN A 544 12.30 27.34 11.77
C ASN A 544 11.88 27.65 10.33
N LEU A 545 10.58 27.81 10.08
CA LEU A 545 10.05 28.11 8.75
C LEU A 545 10.52 29.46 8.15
N ASN A 546 11.11 30.35 8.95
CA ASN A 546 11.66 31.60 8.44
C ASN A 546 12.96 31.37 7.65
N GLU A 547 13.73 30.32 7.96
CA GLU A 547 14.92 29.91 7.22
C GLU A 547 14.56 29.03 6.00
N GLY A 548 13.34 28.48 5.99
CA GLY A 548 12.88 27.53 4.99
C GLY A 548 12.48 28.15 3.65
N HIS A 549 12.09 27.29 2.74
CA HIS A 549 11.58 27.63 1.41
C HIS A 549 10.25 26.93 1.14
N LEU A 550 9.27 27.15 2.04
CA LEU A 550 7.95 26.56 1.89
C LEU A 550 7.23 27.06 0.61
N ASP A 551 7.63 28.24 0.10
CA ASP A 551 7.20 28.76 -1.19
C ASP A 551 7.54 27.80 -2.34
N ARG A 552 8.76 27.22 -2.35
CA ARG A 552 9.19 26.26 -3.37
C ARG A 552 8.40 24.95 -3.30
N PHE A 553 8.06 24.53 -2.07
CA PHE A 553 7.20 23.37 -1.87
C PHE A 553 5.81 23.58 -2.47
N PHE A 554 5.17 24.71 -2.24
CA PHE A 554 3.87 25.03 -2.82
C PHE A 554 3.93 25.17 -4.35
N TRP A 555 5.01 25.74 -4.91
CA TRP A 555 5.24 25.74 -6.36
C TRP A 555 5.43 24.33 -6.93
N LEU A 556 6.12 23.46 -6.23
CA LEU A 556 6.24 22.04 -6.61
C LEU A 556 4.87 21.38 -6.65
N MET A 557 4.04 21.58 -5.62
CA MET A 557 2.68 21.03 -5.57
C MET A 557 1.78 21.60 -6.68
N ALA A 558 1.90 22.89 -6.98
CA ALA A 558 1.21 23.50 -8.13
C ALA A 558 1.65 22.85 -9.45
N GLY A 559 2.94 22.61 -9.64
CA GLY A 559 3.51 21.93 -10.81
C GLY A 559 2.99 20.49 -10.96
N ILE A 560 3.00 19.71 -9.88
CA ILE A 560 2.44 18.34 -9.85
C ILE A 560 0.94 18.37 -10.22
N SER A 561 0.18 19.31 -9.66
CA SER A 561 -1.24 19.49 -9.97
C SER A 561 -1.47 19.87 -11.43
N PHE A 562 -0.61 20.72 -11.99
CA PHE A 562 -0.70 21.10 -13.42
C PHE A 562 -0.44 19.91 -14.35
N VAL A 563 0.61 19.12 -14.09
CA VAL A 563 0.89 17.90 -14.85
C VAL A 563 -0.26 16.91 -14.72
N ASN A 564 -0.81 16.75 -13.51
CA ASN A 564 -1.97 15.91 -13.26
C ASN A 564 -3.20 16.37 -14.06
N LEU A 565 -3.44 17.68 -14.14
CA LEU A 565 -4.53 18.24 -14.95
C LEU A 565 -4.38 17.87 -16.43
N LEU A 566 -3.17 17.93 -16.99
CA LEU A 566 -2.93 17.55 -18.39
C LEU A 566 -3.20 16.06 -18.62
N VAL A 567 -2.74 15.19 -17.70
CA VAL A 567 -3.04 13.75 -17.74
C VAL A 567 -4.54 13.51 -17.61
N TYR A 568 -5.19 14.19 -16.67
CA TYR A 568 -6.64 14.11 -16.48
C TYR A 568 -7.42 14.47 -17.75
N ILE A 569 -7.07 15.59 -18.41
CA ILE A 569 -7.72 16.02 -19.65
C ILE A 569 -7.55 14.92 -20.71
N GLY A 570 -6.35 14.35 -20.85
CA GLY A 570 -6.11 13.23 -21.77
C GLY A 570 -6.96 12.00 -21.47
N CYS A 571 -7.13 11.64 -20.21
CA CYS A 571 -8.00 10.53 -19.77
C CYS A 571 -9.48 10.87 -20.00
N ALA A 572 -9.92 12.07 -19.65
CA ALA A 572 -11.30 12.51 -19.78
C ALA A 572 -11.77 12.60 -21.24
N MET A 573 -10.89 13.06 -22.15
CA MET A 573 -11.20 13.10 -23.59
C MET A 573 -11.33 11.70 -24.22
N ARG A 574 -10.65 10.70 -23.68
CA ARG A 574 -10.70 9.31 -24.16
C ARG A 574 -11.80 8.49 -23.48
N TYR A 575 -12.39 9.01 -22.41
CA TYR A 575 -13.39 8.28 -21.66
C TYR A 575 -14.72 8.20 -22.41
N LYS A 576 -15.22 6.99 -22.59
CA LYS A 576 -16.57 6.74 -23.16
C LYS A 576 -17.55 6.44 -22.03
N TYR A 577 -18.60 7.24 -21.98
CA TYR A 577 -19.68 7.06 -21.00
C TYR A 577 -20.42 5.75 -21.22
N LYS A 578 -20.95 5.20 -20.14
CA LYS A 578 -21.80 4.01 -20.15
C LYS A 578 -23.04 4.26 -21.00
N ASN A 579 -23.26 3.44 -22.02
CA ASN A 579 -24.51 3.37 -22.79
C ASN A 579 -25.40 2.30 -22.16
N VAL A 580 -26.64 2.67 -21.81
CA VAL A 580 -27.64 1.79 -21.19
C VAL A 580 -28.86 1.70 -22.10
#